data_25a9e9daffa30f346bef90dbc512f043
#
_entry.id   25a9e9daffa30f346bef90dbc512f043
#
_cell.length_a   1.000
_cell.length_b   1.000
_cell.length_c   1.000
_cell.angle_alpha   90.00
_cell.angle_beta   90.00
_cell.angle_gamma   90.00
#
_symmetry.space_group_name_H-M   'P 1'
#
loop_
_entity.id
_entity.type
_entity.pdbx_description
1 polymer ?
#
loop_
_entity_poly.entity_id
_entity_poly.type
_entity_poly.pdbx_seq_one_letter_code
_entity_poly.pdbx_strand_id
1 'polypeptide(L)'
;MNNHDAGCSKARLGRSAGMLALGLSLSLTLSLAACASGAVDIGDTGLGPHPPLPTPQTSLFPTVNIAPVQARDSQSVPVAPQGFKVTAFASGLDHPRWVYPLPNGDLLVAESSAPAQHDEDQGIVGWIRKQVMKQVMKRAGAGVPSPDRIVLLHGEGDSAQSRSVFLSGLHSPFGMALVGDYLYVADTDALLRFPYHAGDTQITAAPEKVADLPAGPINHHWTKNVVASRDGQRLYVTVGSNSNVAENGIQAEEGRALILELTLASGQSRVFASGLRNPNGMDWQPDSSALWAAVNERDELGDDLVPDYMTAVKDGGFYGFPYSYYGQHVDTRVKEQRPDKVASALTPDYALGNHTASLGLAFYTGKSFPRHYWGGAFVGQHGSWNRKQHSGYKVIFVPFADGRPAGMPETFLSGFLSADGHALGRPVGVAVDKAGALYVADDVGNVVWKVVYSGN
;
A
#
# COMPACT_ATOMS: atom_id res chain seq x y z
N MET A 1 -17.22 -15.83 96.94
CA MET A 1 -17.74 -17.14 97.30
C MET A 1 -17.26 -18.09 96.23
N ASN A 2 -16.27 -18.82 96.61
CA ASN A 2 -16.08 -20.27 96.50
C ASN A 2 -16.30 -20.89 95.11
N ASN A 3 -15.53 -21.70 94.64
CA ASN A 3 -14.41 -22.50 94.99
C ASN A 3 -14.14 -23.45 93.83
N HIS A 4 -12.87 -23.77 93.59
CA HIS A 4 -12.27 -25.06 93.38
C HIS A 4 -12.83 -26.00 92.29
N ASP A 5 -12.12 -26.85 91.63
CA ASP A 5 -10.76 -27.40 91.76
C ASP A 5 -10.41 -28.12 90.43
N ALA A 6 -9.15 -28.10 90.15
CA ALA A 6 -8.21 -29.08 89.73
C ALA A 6 -8.68 -30.36 88.99
N GLY A 7 -7.92 -30.76 88.03
CA GLY A 7 -7.86 -32.17 87.65
C GLY A 7 -7.23 -32.50 86.29
N CYS A 8 -5.94 -32.55 86.27
CA CYS A 8 -5.06 -33.56 85.69
C CYS A 8 -5.31 -34.20 84.30
N SER A 9 -4.37 -33.96 83.46
CA SER A 9 -3.66 -34.91 82.57
C SER A 9 -4.44 -35.97 81.78
N LYS A 10 -4.30 -35.91 80.50
CA LYS A 10 -3.68 -37.00 79.69
C LYS A 10 -3.48 -36.53 78.21
N ALA A 11 -2.22 -36.67 77.80
CA ALA A 11 -1.81 -36.50 76.43
C ALA A 11 -2.46 -37.56 75.51
N ARG A 12 -2.91 -37.12 74.35
CA ARG A 12 -2.99 -37.91 73.10
C ARG A 12 -2.69 -37.11 71.89
N LEU A 13 -1.71 -37.62 71.16
CA LEU A 13 -1.35 -37.21 69.85
C LEU A 13 -2.59 -37.04 68.92
N GLY A 14 -2.79 -35.92 68.32
CA GLY A 14 -3.75 -35.70 67.26
C GLY A 14 -3.08 -34.96 66.09
N ARG A 15 -3.01 -35.64 64.98
CA ARG A 15 -2.39 -35.25 63.72
C ARG A 15 -2.91 -33.88 63.28
N SER A 16 -2.01 -32.93 63.16
CA SER A 16 -2.22 -31.67 62.43
C SER A 16 -2.23 -31.96 60.92
N ALA A 17 -3.41 -31.88 60.31
CA ALA A 17 -3.53 -31.83 58.86
C ALA A 17 -3.15 -30.41 58.39
N GLY A 18 -1.91 -30.26 58.02
CA GLY A 18 -1.47 -29.04 57.31
C GLY A 18 -2.08 -28.99 55.92
N MET A 19 -2.97 -28.05 55.69
CA MET A 19 -3.36 -27.68 54.35
C MET A 19 -2.16 -27.02 53.66
N LEU A 20 -1.43 -27.79 52.82
CA LEU A 20 -0.54 -27.25 51.84
C LEU A 20 -1.38 -26.63 50.72
N ALA A 21 -1.50 -25.32 50.73
CA ALA A 21 -1.91 -24.58 49.54
C ALA A 21 -0.81 -24.70 48.48
N LEU A 22 -0.93 -25.67 47.57
CA LEU A 22 -0.10 -25.73 46.37
C LEU A 22 -0.55 -24.57 45.47
N GLY A 23 0.16 -23.45 45.56
CA GLY A 23 0.16 -22.43 44.54
C GLY A 23 0.81 -23.00 43.27
N LEU A 24 0.00 -23.49 42.33
CA LEU A 24 0.45 -23.79 40.98
C LEU A 24 0.71 -22.44 40.28
N SER A 25 1.91 -21.90 40.43
CA SER A 25 2.44 -20.90 39.54
C SER A 25 2.76 -21.62 38.22
N LEU A 26 1.80 -21.57 37.30
CA LEU A 26 1.96 -21.99 35.90
C LEU A 26 2.85 -20.93 35.23
N SER A 27 4.16 -21.04 35.41
CA SER A 27 5.14 -20.32 34.60
C SER A 27 5.12 -20.95 33.22
N LEU A 28 4.27 -20.39 32.35
CA LEU A 28 4.26 -20.70 30.94
C LEU A 28 5.50 -20.03 30.31
N THR A 29 6.67 -20.68 30.49
CA THR A 29 7.84 -20.37 29.67
C THR A 29 7.53 -20.86 28.27
N LEU A 30 6.99 -19.96 27.44
CA LEU A 30 7.01 -20.14 26.00
C LEU A 30 8.49 -20.12 25.59
N SER A 31 9.09 -21.31 25.52
CA SER A 31 10.32 -21.49 24.76
C SER A 31 9.99 -21.25 23.31
N LEU A 32 10.22 -20.01 22.83
CA LEU A 32 10.36 -19.75 21.38
C LEU A 32 11.61 -20.54 20.96
N ALA A 33 11.42 -21.79 20.57
CA ALA A 33 12.35 -22.44 19.67
C ALA A 33 12.28 -21.67 18.36
N ALA A 34 13.14 -20.67 18.20
CA ALA A 34 13.47 -20.13 16.91
C ALA A 34 14.14 -21.26 16.12
N CYS A 35 13.32 -22.09 15.47
CA CYS A 35 13.79 -22.82 14.31
C CYS A 35 14.16 -21.73 13.31
N ALA A 36 15.45 -21.41 13.25
CA ALA A 36 16.04 -20.81 12.07
C ALA A 36 15.86 -21.82 10.93
N SER A 37 14.66 -21.92 10.38
CA SER A 37 14.46 -22.46 9.05
C SER A 37 15.21 -21.49 8.15
N GLY A 38 16.39 -21.92 7.69
CA GLY A 38 17.12 -21.20 6.66
C GLY A 38 16.12 -20.79 5.60
N ALA A 39 16.13 -19.51 5.22
CA ALA A 39 15.31 -19.01 4.14
C ALA A 39 15.55 -19.96 2.96
N VAL A 40 14.58 -20.78 2.61
CA VAL A 40 14.59 -21.46 1.35
C VAL A 40 14.53 -20.31 0.36
N ASP A 41 15.60 -20.13 -0.39
CA ASP A 41 15.60 -19.23 -1.55
C ASP A 41 14.56 -19.81 -2.52
N ILE A 42 13.34 -19.25 -2.45
CA ILE A 42 12.20 -19.71 -3.25
C ILE A 42 12.39 -19.25 -4.70
N GLY A 43 13.53 -18.65 -5.01
CA GLY A 43 13.83 -18.15 -6.33
C GLY A 43 12.85 -17.06 -6.79
N ASP A 44 12.50 -17.08 -8.06
CA ASP A 44 11.61 -16.10 -8.69
C ASP A 44 10.12 -16.33 -8.42
N THR A 45 9.75 -17.04 -7.33
CA THR A 45 8.37 -17.29 -6.93
C THR A 45 7.62 -16.00 -6.72
N GLY A 46 6.52 -15.82 -7.44
CA GLY A 46 5.71 -14.61 -7.38
C GLY A 46 6.30 -13.42 -8.15
N LEU A 47 7.27 -13.62 -9.05
CA LEU A 47 7.86 -12.59 -9.91
C LEU A 47 7.73 -12.94 -11.40
N GLY A 48 7.60 -11.90 -12.21
CA GLY A 48 7.64 -12.03 -13.66
C GLY A 48 6.31 -12.38 -14.34
N PRO A 49 6.33 -12.68 -15.65
CA PRO A 49 5.10 -12.84 -16.44
C PRO A 49 4.38 -14.17 -16.18
N HIS A 50 5.07 -15.20 -15.70
CA HIS A 50 4.51 -16.54 -15.46
C HIS A 50 5.02 -17.09 -14.13
N PRO A 51 4.65 -16.47 -13.00
CA PRO A 51 5.17 -16.88 -11.70
C PRO A 51 4.65 -18.27 -11.33
N PRO A 52 5.48 -19.15 -10.79
CA PRO A 52 4.99 -20.36 -10.13
C PRO A 52 4.22 -19.92 -8.86
N LEU A 53 2.99 -20.41 -8.72
CA LEU A 53 2.15 -20.16 -7.57
C LEU A 53 2.14 -21.40 -6.67
N PRO A 54 2.57 -21.30 -5.39
CA PRO A 54 2.54 -22.44 -4.47
C PRO A 54 1.11 -22.76 -4.03
N THR A 55 0.93 -23.93 -3.43
CA THR A 55 -0.35 -24.28 -2.81
C THR A 55 -0.64 -23.37 -1.63
N PRO A 56 -1.89 -22.87 -1.48
CA PRO A 56 -2.29 -22.02 -0.37
C PRO A 56 -2.00 -22.67 1.00
N GLN A 57 -1.45 -21.89 1.92
CA GLN A 57 -1.19 -22.28 3.29
C GLN A 57 -2.00 -21.37 4.22
N THR A 58 -3.12 -21.88 4.71
CA THR A 58 -3.96 -21.12 5.65
C THR A 58 -3.60 -21.50 7.09
N SER A 59 -3.60 -20.51 7.98
CA SER A 59 -3.43 -20.71 9.42
C SER A 59 -4.55 -20.00 10.19
N LEU A 60 -4.83 -20.49 11.41
CA LEU A 60 -5.79 -19.83 12.31
C LEU A 60 -5.34 -18.42 12.71
N PHE A 61 -4.04 -18.20 12.76
CA PHE A 61 -3.45 -16.90 13.05
C PHE A 61 -2.58 -16.48 11.86
N PRO A 62 -2.95 -15.42 11.16
CA PRO A 62 -2.13 -14.92 10.06
C PRO A 62 -0.77 -14.45 10.54
N THR A 63 0.24 -14.60 9.72
CA THR A 63 1.55 -13.99 9.98
C THR A 63 1.36 -12.47 10.03
N VAL A 64 1.82 -11.85 11.11
CA VAL A 64 1.89 -10.38 11.23
C VAL A 64 3.34 -10.03 11.56
N ASN A 65 4.04 -9.53 10.56
CA ASN A 65 5.43 -9.08 10.67
C ASN A 65 5.62 -7.82 9.83
N ILE A 66 5.39 -6.67 10.44
CA ILE A 66 5.60 -5.38 9.82
C ILE A 66 6.87 -4.75 10.39
N ALA A 67 7.75 -4.23 9.53
CA ALA A 67 8.98 -3.58 9.95
C ALA A 67 8.68 -2.34 10.80
N PRO A 68 9.16 -2.26 12.05
CA PRO A 68 9.04 -1.05 12.86
C PRO A 68 9.78 0.11 12.20
N VAL A 69 9.25 1.32 12.31
CA VAL A 69 9.90 2.52 11.76
C VAL A 69 11.10 2.90 12.62
N GLN A 70 12.19 3.19 11.95
CA GLN A 70 13.40 3.80 12.51
C GLN A 70 13.78 5.01 11.67
N ALA A 71 14.11 6.12 12.33
CA ALA A 71 14.60 7.30 11.62
C ALA A 71 15.87 6.95 10.82
N ARG A 72 15.90 7.37 9.57
CA ARG A 72 17.08 7.27 8.70
C ARG A 72 18.14 8.26 9.21
N ASP A 73 19.41 7.89 9.17
CA ASP A 73 20.51 8.82 9.34
C ASP A 73 20.39 9.95 8.31
N SER A 74 20.51 11.20 8.77
CA SER A 74 20.34 12.40 7.94
C SER A 74 21.33 12.49 6.77
N GLN A 75 22.46 11.80 6.84
CA GLN A 75 23.48 11.75 5.79
C GLN A 75 23.29 10.55 4.85
N SER A 76 22.41 9.59 5.19
CA SER A 76 22.17 8.42 4.35
C SER A 76 21.00 8.66 3.39
N VAL A 77 21.15 8.15 2.17
CA VAL A 77 20.14 8.18 1.12
C VAL A 77 19.85 6.75 0.66
N PRO A 78 18.70 6.49 0.03
CA PRO A 78 18.46 5.23 -0.66
C PRO A 78 19.53 4.93 -1.70
N VAL A 79 19.77 3.66 -1.97
CA VAL A 79 20.82 3.19 -2.88
C VAL A 79 20.22 2.91 -4.25
N ALA A 80 20.73 3.59 -5.27
CA ALA A 80 20.41 3.39 -6.69
C ALA A 80 21.57 2.68 -7.42
N PRO A 81 21.36 2.19 -8.67
CA PRO A 81 22.43 1.65 -9.50
C PRO A 81 23.55 2.68 -9.77
N GLN A 82 24.71 2.19 -10.17
CA GLN A 82 25.86 3.04 -10.53
C GLN A 82 25.48 4.07 -11.62
N GLY A 83 25.96 5.30 -11.47
CA GLY A 83 25.68 6.40 -12.37
C GLY A 83 24.42 7.18 -12.03
N PHE A 84 23.64 6.75 -11.03
CA PHE A 84 22.51 7.50 -10.51
C PHE A 84 22.86 8.25 -9.24
N LYS A 85 22.31 9.45 -9.11
CA LYS A 85 22.38 10.27 -7.92
C LYS A 85 20.99 10.33 -7.25
N VAL A 86 20.94 10.07 -5.95
CA VAL A 86 19.74 10.16 -5.12
C VAL A 86 19.88 11.35 -4.17
N THR A 87 18.87 12.19 -4.10
CA THR A 87 18.83 13.34 -3.18
C THR A 87 17.49 13.40 -2.45
N ALA A 88 17.49 13.93 -1.23
CA ALA A 88 16.26 14.29 -0.53
C ALA A 88 15.76 15.62 -1.13
N PHE A 89 14.87 15.54 -2.12
CA PHE A 89 14.31 16.71 -2.78
C PHE A 89 13.54 17.60 -1.80
N ALA A 90 12.73 16.99 -0.93
CA ALA A 90 12.10 17.69 0.18
C ALA A 90 12.02 16.77 1.39
N SER A 91 12.37 17.27 2.57
CA SER A 91 12.30 16.56 3.85
C SER A 91 11.36 17.28 4.82
N GLY A 92 10.96 16.59 5.91
CA GLY A 92 10.05 17.15 6.89
C GLY A 92 8.65 17.40 6.33
N LEU A 93 8.25 16.59 5.36
CA LEU A 93 6.87 16.47 4.90
C LEU A 93 6.06 15.70 5.94
N ASP A 94 4.76 15.68 5.77
CA ASP A 94 3.86 15.01 6.70
C ASP A 94 3.15 13.87 5.96
N HIS A 95 3.75 12.67 6.03
CA HIS A 95 3.23 11.45 5.42
C HIS A 95 2.95 11.59 3.90
N PRO A 96 3.97 11.92 3.07
CA PRO A 96 3.80 12.10 1.63
C PRO A 96 3.46 10.77 0.97
N ARG A 97 2.32 10.71 0.28
CA ARG A 97 1.79 9.47 -0.31
C ARG A 97 1.87 9.45 -1.83
N TRP A 98 1.56 10.57 -2.47
CA TRP A 98 1.55 10.64 -3.92
C TRP A 98 2.29 11.87 -4.42
N VAL A 99 2.90 11.74 -5.59
CA VAL A 99 3.65 12.82 -6.25
C VAL A 99 3.11 13.03 -7.65
N TYR A 100 3.00 14.28 -8.07
CA TYR A 100 2.51 14.65 -9.40
C TYR A 100 3.33 15.82 -9.96
N PRO A 101 4.22 15.56 -10.94
CA PRO A 101 4.98 16.62 -11.59
C PRO A 101 4.07 17.51 -12.47
N LEU A 102 4.10 18.81 -12.23
CA LEU A 102 3.39 19.79 -13.02
C LEU A 102 4.16 20.14 -14.31
N PRO A 103 3.46 20.61 -15.36
CA PRO A 103 4.09 20.99 -16.61
C PRO A 103 5.16 22.08 -16.51
N ASN A 104 5.11 22.94 -15.51
CA ASN A 104 6.07 24.02 -15.25
C ASN A 104 7.32 23.57 -14.49
N GLY A 105 7.40 22.28 -14.08
CA GLY A 105 8.52 21.70 -13.33
C GLY A 105 8.31 21.63 -11.81
N ASP A 106 7.24 22.22 -11.30
CA ASP A 106 6.87 22.06 -9.89
C ASP A 106 6.37 20.65 -9.61
N LEU A 107 6.42 20.24 -8.35
CA LEU A 107 5.94 18.94 -7.89
C LEU A 107 4.82 19.12 -6.85
N LEU A 108 3.66 18.55 -7.12
CA LEU A 108 2.61 18.41 -6.12
C LEU A 108 2.82 17.12 -5.32
N VAL A 109 2.59 17.21 -4.01
CA VAL A 109 2.71 16.08 -3.08
C VAL A 109 1.42 15.98 -2.26
N ALA A 110 0.72 14.86 -2.35
CA ALA A 110 -0.40 14.58 -1.47
C ALA A 110 0.14 14.08 -0.13
N GLU A 111 -0.11 14.84 0.93
CA GLU A 111 0.15 14.48 2.31
C GLU A 111 -1.14 13.96 2.92
N SER A 112 -1.20 12.64 3.17
CA SER A 112 -2.42 11.98 3.62
C SER A 112 -2.15 10.67 4.36
N SER A 113 -3.10 10.26 5.17
CA SER A 113 -3.15 8.96 5.83
C SER A 113 -4.58 8.40 5.73
N ALA A 114 -4.79 7.18 6.24
CA ALA A 114 -6.12 6.58 6.27
C ALA A 114 -7.10 7.49 7.03
N PRO A 115 -8.33 7.70 6.51
CA PRO A 115 -9.35 8.41 7.23
C PRO A 115 -9.69 7.70 8.53
N ALA A 116 -10.23 8.44 9.50
CA ALA A 116 -10.70 7.86 10.75
C ALA A 116 -11.78 6.81 10.44
N GLN A 117 -11.56 5.57 10.85
CA GLN A 117 -12.53 4.48 10.67
C GLN A 117 -13.47 4.44 11.85
N HIS A 118 -14.77 4.29 11.57
CA HIS A 118 -15.76 4.01 12.60
C HIS A 118 -15.60 2.56 13.10
N ASP A 119 -15.66 2.40 14.41
CA ASP A 119 -15.53 1.11 15.06
C ASP A 119 -16.83 0.29 14.87
N GLU A 120 -16.75 -0.80 14.11
CA GLU A 120 -17.79 -1.84 14.18
C GLU A 120 -17.48 -2.80 15.33
N ASP A 121 -18.51 -3.10 16.14
CA ASP A 121 -18.43 -4.03 17.27
C ASP A 121 -18.25 -5.48 16.78
N GLN A 122 -17.02 -5.96 16.77
CA GLN A 122 -16.69 -7.34 16.38
C GLN A 122 -16.56 -8.30 17.59
N GLY A 123 -17.20 -7.96 18.72
CA GLY A 123 -17.11 -8.75 19.94
C GLY A 123 -15.70 -8.73 20.58
N ILE A 124 -15.53 -9.47 21.67
CA ILE A 124 -14.30 -9.46 22.50
C ILE A 124 -13.05 -9.89 21.71
N VAL A 125 -13.16 -10.91 20.88
CA VAL A 125 -12.03 -11.41 20.08
C VAL A 125 -11.63 -10.41 19.00
N GLY A 126 -12.59 -9.82 18.34
CA GLY A 126 -12.38 -8.75 17.36
C GLY A 126 -11.74 -7.52 18.00
N TRP A 127 -12.19 -7.14 19.19
CA TRP A 127 -11.59 -6.04 19.94
C TRP A 127 -10.12 -6.30 20.31
N ILE A 128 -9.78 -7.50 20.79
CA ILE A 128 -8.38 -7.88 21.11
C ILE A 128 -7.53 -7.82 19.83
N ARG A 129 -7.98 -8.44 18.73
CA ARG A 129 -7.28 -8.42 17.44
C ARG A 129 -7.03 -6.97 16.99
N LYS A 130 -8.02 -6.10 17.12
CA LYS A 130 -7.92 -4.68 16.78
C LYS A 130 -6.90 -3.95 17.64
N GLN A 131 -6.86 -4.18 18.96
CA GLN A 131 -5.86 -3.54 19.83
C GLN A 131 -4.44 -3.98 19.49
N VAL A 132 -4.22 -5.26 19.21
CA VAL A 132 -2.92 -5.78 18.77
C VAL A 132 -2.54 -5.13 17.43
N MET A 133 -3.45 -5.13 16.46
CA MET A 133 -3.18 -4.54 15.15
C MET A 133 -2.90 -3.04 15.24
N LYS A 134 -3.65 -2.29 16.06
CA LYS A 134 -3.40 -0.87 16.31
C LYS A 134 -1.99 -0.60 16.84
N GLN A 135 -1.49 -1.43 17.76
CA GLN A 135 -0.14 -1.31 18.28
C GLN A 135 0.92 -1.64 17.21
N VAL A 136 0.68 -2.67 16.41
CA VAL A 136 1.56 -3.07 15.30
C VAL A 136 1.62 -1.95 14.25
N MET A 137 0.48 -1.44 13.84
CA MET A 137 0.38 -0.35 12.85
C MET A 137 1.04 0.93 13.35
N LYS A 138 0.87 1.28 14.64
CA LYS A 138 1.55 2.43 15.23
C LYS A 138 3.08 2.29 15.18
N ARG A 139 3.62 1.10 15.47
CA ARG A 139 5.07 0.84 15.35
C ARG A 139 5.56 0.92 13.91
N ALA A 140 4.70 0.64 12.97
CA ALA A 140 4.97 0.72 11.54
C ALA A 140 4.88 2.13 10.95
N GLY A 141 4.60 3.16 11.79
CA GLY A 141 4.40 4.53 11.35
C GLY A 141 3.03 4.79 10.69
N ALA A 142 2.12 3.81 10.76
CA ALA A 142 0.75 3.96 10.28
C ALA A 142 -0.21 4.40 11.40
N GLY A 143 -1.42 4.84 11.03
CA GLY A 143 -2.43 5.30 12.01
C GLY A 143 -2.14 6.68 12.58
N VAL A 144 -1.34 7.48 11.88
CA VAL A 144 -1.22 8.92 12.12
C VAL A 144 -2.45 9.64 11.55
N PRO A 145 -2.88 10.77 12.13
CA PRO A 145 -3.93 11.59 11.54
C PRO A 145 -3.56 12.00 10.11
N SER A 146 -4.54 12.04 9.22
CA SER A 146 -4.30 12.52 7.85
C SER A 146 -4.09 14.04 7.85
N PRO A 147 -3.04 14.55 7.20
CA PRO A 147 -2.81 16.00 7.04
C PRO A 147 -3.82 16.63 6.09
N ASP A 148 -4.49 15.88 5.24
CA ASP A 148 -5.59 16.30 4.37
C ASP A 148 -5.25 17.51 3.49
N ARG A 149 -4.05 17.49 2.89
CA ARG A 149 -3.55 18.58 2.07
C ARG A 149 -2.69 18.12 0.89
N ILE A 150 -2.53 19.02 -0.07
CA ILE A 150 -1.54 18.92 -1.13
C ILE A 150 -0.52 20.04 -0.93
N VAL A 151 0.75 19.70 -1.00
CA VAL A 151 1.89 20.61 -0.91
C VAL A 151 2.49 20.79 -2.28
N LEU A 152 2.84 22.02 -2.64
CA LEU A 152 3.62 22.33 -3.82
C LEU A 152 5.09 22.49 -3.42
N LEU A 153 5.96 21.79 -4.14
CA LEU A 153 7.40 21.90 -4.05
C LEU A 153 7.92 22.56 -5.33
N HIS A 154 8.61 23.68 -5.19
CA HIS A 154 9.23 24.40 -6.30
C HIS A 154 10.74 24.28 -6.25
N GLY A 155 11.39 23.95 -7.38
CA GLY A 155 12.84 23.90 -7.50
C GLY A 155 13.30 22.95 -8.61
N GLU A 156 14.30 23.39 -9.36
CA GLU A 156 14.87 22.63 -10.49
C GLU A 156 16.11 21.80 -10.11
N GLY A 157 16.68 22.06 -8.93
CA GLY A 157 17.93 21.45 -8.49
C GLY A 157 17.77 20.09 -7.79
N ASP A 158 18.72 19.79 -6.93
CA ASP A 158 18.77 18.59 -6.10
C ASP A 158 17.77 18.62 -4.94
N SER A 159 17.31 19.83 -4.57
CA SER A 159 16.34 20.05 -3.49
C SER A 159 15.33 21.13 -3.88
N ALA A 160 14.13 21.04 -3.30
CA ALA A 160 13.13 22.08 -3.41
C ALA A 160 13.63 23.37 -2.78
N GLN A 161 13.44 24.49 -3.49
CA GLN A 161 13.84 25.84 -3.03
C GLN A 161 12.76 26.48 -2.16
N SER A 162 11.50 26.13 -2.42
CA SER A 162 10.38 26.59 -1.60
C SER A 162 9.28 25.51 -1.52
N ARG A 163 8.48 25.63 -0.47
CA ARG A 163 7.33 24.77 -0.20
C ARG A 163 6.15 25.61 0.24
N SER A 164 4.97 25.34 -0.32
CA SER A 164 3.70 25.97 0.10
C SER A 164 2.59 24.92 0.23
N VAL A 165 1.60 25.19 1.08
CA VAL A 165 0.35 24.42 1.09
C VAL A 165 -0.46 24.86 -0.11
N PHE A 166 -0.59 23.96 -1.10
CA PHE A 166 -1.26 24.23 -2.36
C PHE A 166 -2.77 24.11 -2.26
N LEU A 167 -3.24 23.05 -1.59
CA LEU A 167 -4.63 22.79 -1.25
C LEU A 167 -4.72 22.26 0.18
N SER A 168 -5.77 22.61 0.91
CA SER A 168 -6.04 22.13 2.26
C SER A 168 -7.52 21.84 2.47
N GLY A 169 -7.88 21.16 3.56
CA GLY A 169 -9.27 20.80 3.86
C GLY A 169 -9.82 19.73 2.94
N LEU A 170 -8.95 18.88 2.39
CA LEU A 170 -9.28 17.69 1.63
C LEU A 170 -9.64 16.52 2.56
N HIS A 171 -10.04 15.39 2.00
CA HIS A 171 -10.36 14.18 2.78
C HIS A 171 -9.49 13.02 2.33
N SER A 172 -8.35 12.84 2.98
CA SER A 172 -7.35 11.82 2.64
C SER A 172 -7.03 11.79 1.13
N PRO A 173 -6.54 12.91 0.54
CA PRO A 173 -6.26 13.00 -0.89
C PRO A 173 -5.17 12.03 -1.31
N PHE A 174 -5.26 11.52 -2.55
CA PHE A 174 -4.24 10.63 -3.07
C PHE A 174 -3.85 10.97 -4.50
N GLY A 175 -4.60 10.52 -5.52
CA GLY A 175 -4.28 10.75 -6.91
C GLY A 175 -4.59 12.16 -7.40
N MET A 176 -3.82 12.63 -8.37
CA MET A 176 -3.97 13.93 -9.00
C MET A 176 -3.83 13.82 -10.52
N ALA A 177 -4.60 14.62 -11.26
CA ALA A 177 -4.49 14.74 -12.71
C ALA A 177 -4.81 16.16 -13.17
N LEU A 178 -3.95 16.75 -13.99
CA LEU A 178 -4.19 18.06 -14.61
C LEU A 178 -4.79 17.85 -16.01
N VAL A 179 -5.97 18.43 -16.26
CA VAL A 179 -6.62 18.40 -17.56
C VAL A 179 -7.09 19.80 -17.93
N GLY A 180 -6.53 20.37 -18.98
CA GLY A 180 -6.76 21.78 -19.33
C GLY A 180 -6.38 22.69 -18.16
N ASP A 181 -7.32 23.56 -17.78
CA ASP A 181 -7.15 24.53 -16.70
C ASP A 181 -7.71 24.03 -15.36
N TYR A 182 -7.83 22.70 -15.18
CA TYR A 182 -8.35 22.10 -13.95
C TYR A 182 -7.42 21.04 -13.38
N LEU A 183 -7.10 21.17 -12.11
CA LEU A 183 -6.50 20.11 -11.32
C LEU A 183 -7.60 19.25 -10.70
N TYR A 184 -7.59 17.96 -11.05
CA TYR A 184 -8.46 16.94 -10.45
C TYR A 184 -7.73 16.27 -9.31
N VAL A 185 -8.42 16.11 -8.18
CA VAL A 185 -7.91 15.46 -6.96
C VAL A 185 -8.88 14.38 -6.56
N ALA A 186 -8.38 13.17 -6.38
CA ALA A 186 -9.16 12.06 -5.84
C ALA A 186 -8.98 12.02 -4.32
N ASP A 187 -10.00 12.47 -3.61
CA ASP A 187 -10.19 12.25 -2.19
C ASP A 187 -10.73 10.83 -1.94
N THR A 188 -10.74 10.40 -0.70
CA THR A 188 -11.18 9.04 -0.36
C THR A 188 -12.65 8.77 -0.73
N ASP A 189 -13.49 9.80 -0.80
CA ASP A 189 -14.95 9.74 -0.99
C ASP A 189 -15.47 10.59 -2.16
N ALA A 190 -14.62 11.39 -2.78
CA ALA A 190 -15.03 12.26 -3.88
C ALA A 190 -13.90 12.49 -4.88
N LEU A 191 -14.28 12.68 -6.14
CA LEU A 191 -13.42 13.29 -7.14
C LEU A 191 -13.73 14.78 -7.20
N LEU A 192 -12.75 15.60 -6.89
CA LEU A 192 -12.83 17.05 -6.85
C LEU A 192 -12.07 17.67 -8.03
N ARG A 193 -12.46 18.85 -8.47
CA ARG A 193 -11.67 19.67 -9.39
C ARG A 193 -11.52 21.10 -8.89
N PHE A 194 -10.39 21.69 -9.23
CA PHE A 194 -10.02 23.06 -8.87
C PHE A 194 -9.53 23.78 -10.10
N PRO A 195 -9.88 25.06 -10.30
CA PRO A 195 -9.25 25.87 -11.34
C PRO A 195 -7.75 25.99 -11.05
N TYR A 196 -6.92 25.82 -12.08
CA TYR A 196 -5.47 25.84 -11.98
C TYR A 196 -4.89 26.76 -13.05
N HIS A 197 -3.95 27.62 -12.65
CA HIS A 197 -3.13 28.41 -13.56
C HIS A 197 -1.65 28.08 -13.32
N ALA A 198 -0.88 28.03 -14.40
CA ALA A 198 0.55 27.75 -14.30
C ALA A 198 1.25 28.86 -13.48
N GLY A 199 1.98 28.43 -12.44
CA GLY A 199 2.65 29.35 -11.49
C GLY A 199 1.83 29.66 -10.24
N ASP A 200 0.61 29.14 -10.10
CA ASP A 200 -0.12 29.22 -8.83
C ASP A 200 0.70 28.53 -7.74
N THR A 201 0.85 29.19 -6.59
CA THR A 201 1.51 28.63 -5.39
C THR A 201 0.51 28.16 -4.35
N GLN A 202 -0.76 28.50 -4.53
CA GLN A 202 -1.89 28.11 -3.70
C GLN A 202 -3.18 28.27 -4.51
N ILE A 203 -4.11 27.33 -4.33
CA ILE A 203 -5.50 27.47 -4.83
C ILE A 203 -6.40 27.75 -3.64
N THR A 204 -7.13 28.87 -3.68
CA THR A 204 -8.10 29.29 -2.65
C THR A 204 -9.54 29.12 -3.10
N ALA A 205 -9.76 28.78 -4.39
CA ALA A 205 -11.09 28.49 -4.92
C ALA A 205 -11.69 27.28 -4.22
N ALA A 206 -12.99 27.33 -3.97
CA ALA A 206 -13.73 26.19 -3.46
C ALA A 206 -13.69 25.02 -4.47
N PRO A 207 -13.63 23.76 -3.98
CA PRO A 207 -13.68 22.61 -4.86
C PRO A 207 -15.03 22.49 -5.56
N GLU A 208 -15.01 22.06 -6.81
CA GLU A 208 -16.19 21.55 -7.48
C GLU A 208 -16.16 20.02 -7.42
N LYS A 209 -17.21 19.42 -6.84
CA LYS A 209 -17.33 17.96 -6.82
C LYS A 209 -17.75 17.45 -8.19
N VAL A 210 -16.92 16.60 -8.77
CA VAL A 210 -17.12 15.99 -10.09
C VAL A 210 -17.89 14.68 -9.98
N ALA A 211 -17.58 13.87 -8.97
CA ALA A 211 -18.27 12.61 -8.71
C ALA A 211 -18.11 12.20 -7.23
N ASP A 212 -19.09 11.47 -6.70
CA ASP A 212 -18.92 10.71 -5.47
C ASP A 212 -18.10 9.46 -5.75
N LEU A 213 -17.20 9.11 -4.83
CA LEU A 213 -16.42 7.88 -4.89
C LEU A 213 -16.80 6.92 -3.76
N PRO A 214 -16.81 5.61 -4.02
CA PRO A 214 -17.15 4.64 -3.00
C PRO A 214 -16.22 4.75 -1.78
N ALA A 215 -16.77 5.06 -0.61
CA ALA A 215 -16.09 5.14 0.67
C ALA A 215 -16.89 4.32 1.71
N GLY A 216 -17.77 4.96 2.47
CA GLY A 216 -18.58 4.32 3.50
C GLY A 216 -17.81 4.06 4.80
N PRO A 217 -18.45 3.38 5.77
CA PRO A 217 -17.90 3.24 7.13
C PRO A 217 -16.70 2.29 7.20
N ILE A 218 -16.62 1.29 6.33
CA ILE A 218 -15.52 0.32 6.32
C ILE A 218 -14.29 0.91 5.62
N ASN A 219 -14.45 1.31 4.37
CA ASN A 219 -13.42 1.93 3.50
C ASN A 219 -11.99 1.37 3.70
N HIS A 220 -11.85 0.05 3.70
CA HIS A 220 -10.62 -0.66 4.07
C HIS A 220 -9.44 -0.23 3.19
N HIS A 221 -9.61 -0.27 1.86
CA HIS A 221 -8.68 0.31 0.91
C HIS A 221 -9.18 1.70 0.49
N TRP A 222 -8.76 2.71 1.22
CA TRP A 222 -9.28 4.07 1.15
C TRP A 222 -8.70 4.90 0.01
N THR A 223 -7.51 4.56 -0.48
CA THR A 223 -6.82 5.32 -1.53
C THR A 223 -7.59 5.30 -2.85
N LYS A 224 -7.61 6.44 -3.52
CA LYS A 224 -8.19 6.62 -4.86
C LYS A 224 -7.15 7.29 -5.74
N ASN A 225 -6.63 6.58 -6.73
CA ASN A 225 -5.76 7.20 -7.72
C ASN A 225 -6.59 7.67 -8.93
N VAL A 226 -6.11 8.70 -9.62
CA VAL A 226 -6.74 9.22 -10.83
C VAL A 226 -5.70 9.48 -11.91
N VAL A 227 -6.00 9.06 -13.14
CA VAL A 227 -5.23 9.41 -14.34
C VAL A 227 -6.17 9.87 -15.44
N ALA A 228 -5.72 10.85 -16.24
CA ALA A 228 -6.46 11.31 -17.40
C ALA A 228 -6.18 10.43 -18.62
N SER A 229 -7.17 10.29 -19.52
CA SER A 229 -6.92 9.77 -20.86
C SER A 229 -5.98 10.73 -21.63
N ARG A 230 -5.26 10.20 -22.61
CA ARG A 230 -4.31 11.00 -23.42
C ARG A 230 -4.96 12.16 -24.18
N ASP A 231 -6.24 12.00 -24.55
CA ASP A 231 -7.04 13.04 -25.20
C ASP A 231 -7.64 14.05 -24.22
N GLY A 232 -7.46 13.85 -22.91
CA GLY A 232 -8.01 14.70 -21.86
C GLY A 232 -9.54 14.69 -21.75
N GLN A 233 -10.21 13.68 -22.32
CA GLN A 233 -11.69 13.64 -22.31
C GLN A 233 -12.25 12.76 -21.18
N ARG A 234 -11.43 11.89 -20.60
CA ARG A 234 -11.84 10.93 -19.59
C ARG A 234 -10.86 10.90 -18.43
N LEU A 235 -11.38 10.53 -17.26
CA LEU A 235 -10.58 10.18 -16.08
C LEU A 235 -10.82 8.72 -15.72
N TYR A 236 -9.77 8.06 -15.25
CA TYR A 236 -9.82 6.72 -14.71
C TYR A 236 -9.49 6.78 -13.24
N VAL A 237 -10.36 6.20 -12.39
CA VAL A 237 -10.23 6.29 -10.92
C VAL A 237 -10.20 4.89 -10.33
N THR A 238 -9.18 4.59 -9.51
CA THR A 238 -9.09 3.31 -8.79
C THR A 238 -9.98 3.31 -7.56
N VAL A 239 -10.60 2.18 -7.28
CA VAL A 239 -11.38 1.92 -6.08
C VAL A 239 -11.02 0.55 -5.53
N GLY A 240 -10.33 0.51 -4.38
CA GLY A 240 -9.96 -0.75 -3.74
C GLY A 240 -11.13 -1.41 -3.00
N SER A 241 -11.01 -2.68 -2.63
CA SER A 241 -12.02 -3.46 -1.91
C SER A 241 -12.24 -2.97 -0.47
N ASN A 242 -13.34 -3.38 0.14
CA ASN A 242 -13.64 -3.13 1.55
C ASN A 242 -13.09 -4.21 2.49
N SER A 243 -12.37 -5.19 1.97
CA SER A 243 -11.96 -6.35 2.75
C SER A 243 -10.73 -7.03 2.15
N ASN A 244 -10.18 -7.99 2.86
CA ASN A 244 -9.16 -8.87 2.32
C ASN A 244 -9.77 -9.87 1.32
N VAL A 245 -10.93 -10.49 1.65
CA VAL A 245 -11.53 -11.58 0.89
C VAL A 245 -13.07 -11.62 1.05
N ALA A 246 -13.73 -10.46 1.01
CA ALA A 246 -15.17 -10.29 1.24
C ALA A 246 -15.66 -10.81 2.62
N GLU A 247 -14.82 -10.75 3.65
CA GLU A 247 -15.19 -11.13 5.02
C GLU A 247 -16.31 -10.29 5.62
N ASN A 248 -16.53 -9.08 5.09
CA ASN A 248 -17.64 -8.19 5.49
C ASN A 248 -18.92 -8.43 4.67
N GLY A 249 -18.95 -9.51 3.86
CA GLY A 249 -20.04 -9.86 2.95
C GLY A 249 -19.90 -9.27 1.56
N ILE A 250 -20.50 -9.94 0.57
CA ILE A 250 -20.43 -9.53 -0.85
C ILE A 250 -21.06 -8.14 -1.08
N GLN A 251 -22.11 -7.80 -0.34
CA GLN A 251 -22.75 -6.48 -0.46
C GLN A 251 -21.82 -5.34 -0.05
N ALA A 252 -20.88 -5.58 0.89
CA ALA A 252 -19.90 -4.58 1.27
C ALA A 252 -18.88 -4.27 0.14
N GLU A 253 -18.78 -5.16 -0.86
CA GLU A 253 -17.90 -4.99 -2.02
C GLU A 253 -18.63 -4.37 -3.23
N GLU A 254 -19.89 -4.01 -3.11
CA GLU A 254 -20.62 -3.36 -4.20
C GLU A 254 -19.98 -2.00 -4.54
N GLY A 255 -19.69 -1.80 -5.82
CA GLY A 255 -18.98 -0.61 -6.30
C GLY A 255 -17.49 -0.54 -5.90
N ARG A 256 -16.88 -1.64 -5.45
CA ARG A 256 -15.50 -1.73 -4.99
C ARG A 256 -14.65 -2.68 -5.85
N ALA A 257 -13.34 -2.72 -5.61
CA ALA A 257 -12.39 -3.56 -6.33
C ALA A 257 -12.44 -3.37 -7.85
N LEU A 258 -12.36 -2.11 -8.30
CA LEU A 258 -12.60 -1.75 -9.70
C LEU A 258 -11.83 -0.47 -10.12
N ILE A 259 -11.87 -0.20 -11.42
CA ILE A 259 -11.48 1.08 -12.00
C ILE A 259 -12.73 1.69 -12.64
N LEU A 260 -13.05 2.93 -12.28
CA LEU A 260 -14.10 3.74 -12.90
C LEU A 260 -13.53 4.50 -14.09
N GLU A 261 -14.32 4.65 -15.14
CA GLU A 261 -14.09 5.62 -16.22
C GLU A 261 -15.14 6.71 -16.11
N LEU A 262 -14.71 7.96 -16.08
CA LEU A 262 -15.56 9.13 -16.05
C LEU A 262 -15.36 9.95 -17.32
N THR A 263 -16.44 10.24 -18.04
CA THR A 263 -16.43 11.14 -19.22
C THR A 263 -16.63 12.58 -18.76
N LEU A 264 -15.63 13.45 -18.97
CA LEU A 264 -15.64 14.81 -18.44
C LEU A 264 -16.76 15.70 -19.04
N ALA A 265 -17.07 15.53 -20.32
CA ALA A 265 -18.10 16.34 -20.96
C ALA A 265 -19.53 16.07 -20.46
N SER A 266 -19.83 14.83 -20.06
CA SER A 266 -21.18 14.44 -19.61
C SER A 266 -21.28 14.24 -18.11
N GLY A 267 -20.16 14.09 -17.38
CA GLY A 267 -20.12 13.70 -15.98
C GLY A 267 -20.53 12.23 -15.74
N GLN A 268 -20.77 11.45 -16.80
CA GLN A 268 -21.18 10.05 -16.65
C GLN A 268 -19.99 9.17 -16.31
N SER A 269 -20.22 8.26 -15.35
CA SER A 269 -19.24 7.24 -14.97
C SER A 269 -19.74 5.83 -15.31
N ARG A 270 -18.80 4.92 -15.59
CA ARG A 270 -19.04 3.49 -15.74
C ARG A 270 -17.90 2.68 -15.12
N VAL A 271 -18.16 1.42 -14.85
CA VAL A 271 -17.10 0.49 -14.49
C VAL A 271 -16.28 0.19 -15.74
N PHE A 272 -14.98 0.55 -15.73
CA PHE A 272 -14.04 0.22 -16.79
C PHE A 272 -13.53 -1.20 -16.67
N ALA A 273 -13.10 -1.60 -15.44
CA ALA A 273 -12.68 -2.97 -15.14
C ALA A 273 -13.01 -3.29 -13.68
N SER A 274 -13.16 -4.57 -13.35
CA SER A 274 -13.56 -5.02 -12.02
C SER A 274 -12.78 -6.26 -11.57
N GLY A 275 -12.91 -6.63 -10.29
CA GLY A 275 -12.21 -7.77 -9.71
C GLY A 275 -10.72 -7.51 -9.43
N LEU A 276 -10.28 -6.27 -9.48
CA LEU A 276 -8.94 -5.83 -9.08
C LEU A 276 -9.00 -5.51 -7.59
N ARG A 277 -8.47 -6.38 -6.72
CA ARG A 277 -8.67 -6.27 -5.26
C ARG A 277 -8.34 -4.88 -4.71
N ASN A 278 -7.15 -4.38 -4.94
CA ASN A 278 -6.74 -3.03 -4.54
C ASN A 278 -5.86 -2.41 -5.62
N PRO A 279 -6.44 -1.93 -6.72
CA PRO A 279 -5.70 -1.20 -7.74
C PRO A 279 -5.27 0.15 -7.17
N ASN A 280 -4.02 0.54 -7.43
CA ASN A 280 -3.44 1.75 -6.88
C ASN A 280 -2.76 2.60 -7.95
N GLY A 281 -1.48 2.38 -8.22
CA GLY A 281 -0.76 3.09 -9.27
C GLY A 281 -1.32 2.76 -10.64
N MET A 282 -1.60 3.79 -11.44
CA MET A 282 -1.98 3.65 -12.84
C MET A 282 -1.13 4.57 -13.70
N ASP A 283 -0.75 4.09 -14.87
CA ASP A 283 -0.10 4.93 -15.89
C ASP A 283 -0.30 4.34 -17.30
N TRP A 284 -0.12 5.19 -18.32
CA TRP A 284 -0.23 4.84 -19.72
C TRP A 284 1.13 4.36 -20.26
N GLN A 285 1.19 3.11 -20.69
CA GLN A 285 2.39 2.61 -21.35
C GLN A 285 2.64 3.41 -22.65
N PRO A 286 3.85 4.00 -22.83
CA PRO A 286 4.09 4.98 -23.87
C PRO A 286 3.94 4.43 -25.30
N ASP A 287 4.34 3.19 -25.57
CA ASP A 287 4.36 2.63 -26.92
C ASP A 287 3.01 2.01 -27.32
N SER A 288 2.36 1.28 -26.42
CA SER A 288 1.10 0.59 -26.69
C SER A 288 -0.14 1.42 -26.40
N SER A 289 0.00 2.53 -25.66
CA SER A 289 -1.11 3.33 -25.15
C SER A 289 -2.11 2.54 -24.27
N ALA A 290 -1.73 1.39 -23.75
CA ALA A 290 -2.53 0.63 -22.79
C ALA A 290 -2.46 1.28 -21.41
N LEU A 291 -3.60 1.32 -20.70
CA LEU A 291 -3.64 1.68 -19.28
C LEU A 291 -3.14 0.49 -18.47
N TRP A 292 -2.11 0.69 -17.66
CA TRP A 292 -1.62 -0.30 -16.72
C TRP A 292 -1.97 0.10 -15.29
N ALA A 293 -2.19 -0.92 -14.45
CA ALA A 293 -2.42 -0.74 -13.03
C ALA A 293 -1.54 -1.68 -12.20
N ALA A 294 -0.99 -1.17 -11.10
CA ALA A 294 -0.43 -1.97 -10.03
C ALA A 294 -1.53 -2.32 -9.03
N VAL A 295 -1.62 -3.59 -8.64
CA VAL A 295 -2.69 -4.13 -7.80
C VAL A 295 -2.10 -4.89 -6.64
N ASN A 296 -2.52 -4.52 -5.41
CA ASN A 296 -2.22 -5.31 -4.24
C ASN A 296 -3.20 -6.46 -4.10
N GLU A 297 -2.66 -7.65 -4.03
CA GLU A 297 -3.44 -8.88 -3.91
C GLU A 297 -3.75 -9.25 -2.46
N ARG A 298 -4.52 -10.32 -2.31
CA ARG A 298 -5.02 -10.77 -1.03
C ARG A 298 -3.95 -11.40 -0.14
N ASP A 299 -4.14 -11.24 1.15
CA ASP A 299 -3.30 -11.77 2.20
C ASP A 299 -3.84 -13.11 2.77
N GLU A 300 -3.08 -13.74 3.66
CA GLU A 300 -3.50 -14.89 4.48
C GLU A 300 -3.66 -16.22 3.69
N LEU A 301 -2.92 -16.38 2.58
CA LEU A 301 -2.75 -17.67 1.88
C LEU A 301 -1.34 -18.25 2.03
N GLY A 302 -0.56 -17.73 2.96
CA GLY A 302 0.83 -18.09 3.23
C GLY A 302 1.81 -17.00 2.84
N ASP A 303 3.07 -17.21 3.20
CA ASP A 303 4.13 -16.20 3.02
C ASP A 303 4.43 -15.91 1.53
N ASP A 304 4.18 -16.88 0.64
CA ASP A 304 4.57 -16.83 -0.77
C ASP A 304 3.37 -16.85 -1.74
N LEU A 305 2.18 -16.42 -1.24
CA LEU A 305 0.94 -16.31 -2.01
C LEU A 305 0.02 -15.26 -1.36
N VAL A 306 -0.58 -14.32 -2.08
CA VAL A 306 -0.64 -14.11 -3.54
C VAL A 306 0.36 -13.01 -3.92
N PRO A 307 1.02 -13.09 -5.08
CA PRO A 307 1.86 -11.98 -5.51
C PRO A 307 1.00 -10.77 -5.89
N ASP A 308 1.47 -9.58 -5.52
CA ASP A 308 1.02 -8.35 -6.15
C ASP A 308 1.32 -8.41 -7.64
N TYR A 309 0.60 -7.67 -8.45
CA TYR A 309 0.79 -7.70 -9.89
C TYR A 309 0.63 -6.34 -10.55
N MET A 310 1.11 -6.22 -11.78
CA MET A 310 0.71 -5.18 -12.70
C MET A 310 0.11 -5.80 -13.97
N THR A 311 -0.85 -5.11 -14.57
CA THR A 311 -1.55 -5.61 -15.75
C THR A 311 -2.02 -4.49 -16.66
N ALA A 312 -2.04 -4.76 -17.98
CA ALA A 312 -2.72 -3.93 -18.95
C ALA A 312 -4.24 -4.11 -18.77
N VAL A 313 -4.88 -3.07 -18.23
CA VAL A 313 -6.29 -3.15 -17.86
C VAL A 313 -7.17 -3.15 -19.09
N LYS A 314 -8.02 -4.16 -19.24
CA LYS A 314 -8.94 -4.33 -20.38
C LYS A 314 -10.30 -3.74 -20.05
N ASP A 315 -10.87 -2.99 -20.99
CA ASP A 315 -12.25 -2.49 -20.89
C ASP A 315 -13.22 -3.67 -20.75
N GLY A 316 -14.09 -3.63 -19.73
CA GLY A 316 -14.99 -4.72 -19.36
C GLY A 316 -14.30 -5.92 -18.71
N GLY A 317 -12.98 -5.87 -18.46
CA GLY A 317 -12.22 -6.96 -17.85
C GLY A 317 -12.61 -7.24 -16.42
N PHE A 318 -12.59 -8.53 -16.03
CA PHE A 318 -12.76 -9.00 -14.66
C PHE A 318 -11.51 -9.76 -14.22
N TYR A 319 -10.92 -9.41 -13.06
CA TYR A 319 -9.62 -9.91 -12.60
C TYR A 319 -9.70 -10.83 -11.37
N GLY A 320 -10.91 -11.29 -11.00
CA GLY A 320 -11.13 -12.40 -10.08
C GLY A 320 -11.69 -12.02 -8.71
N PHE A 321 -11.23 -10.96 -8.06
CA PHE A 321 -11.70 -10.61 -6.71
C PHE A 321 -13.22 -10.41 -6.66
N PRO A 322 -13.93 -10.94 -5.63
CA PRO A 322 -13.41 -11.72 -4.51
C PRO A 322 -13.37 -13.22 -4.76
N TYR A 323 -13.88 -13.75 -5.86
CA TYR A 323 -14.15 -15.18 -6.10
C TYR A 323 -12.90 -16.00 -6.46
N SER A 324 -11.89 -15.35 -6.99
CA SER A 324 -10.61 -15.95 -7.34
C SER A 324 -9.48 -14.94 -7.17
N TYR A 325 -8.25 -15.41 -7.11
CA TYR A 325 -7.03 -14.62 -7.05
C TYR A 325 -6.12 -14.98 -8.23
N TYR A 326 -5.30 -14.05 -8.66
CA TYR A 326 -4.32 -14.20 -9.75
C TYR A 326 -4.88 -14.98 -10.96
N GLY A 327 -6.01 -14.50 -11.49
CA GLY A 327 -6.79 -15.17 -12.53
C GLY A 327 -7.82 -16.14 -11.96
N GLN A 328 -7.80 -17.39 -12.40
CA GLN A 328 -8.86 -18.37 -12.14
C GLN A 328 -8.62 -19.29 -10.92
N HIS A 329 -7.69 -18.91 -10.02
CA HIS A 329 -7.46 -19.67 -8.79
C HIS A 329 -8.57 -19.38 -7.78
N VAL A 330 -9.46 -20.35 -7.55
CA VAL A 330 -10.63 -20.18 -6.68
C VAL A 330 -10.23 -19.80 -5.27
N ASP A 331 -10.80 -18.71 -4.72
CA ASP A 331 -10.69 -18.40 -3.31
C ASP A 331 -11.77 -19.14 -2.51
N THR A 332 -11.38 -20.21 -1.83
CA THR A 332 -12.29 -21.06 -1.06
C THR A 332 -12.83 -20.43 0.21
N ARG A 333 -12.31 -19.27 0.63
CA ARG A 333 -12.81 -18.52 1.80
C ARG A 333 -14.09 -17.74 1.50
N VAL A 334 -14.33 -17.41 0.23
CA VAL A 334 -15.56 -16.75 -0.19
C VAL A 334 -16.71 -17.76 -0.13
N LYS A 335 -17.70 -17.47 0.71
CA LYS A 335 -18.83 -18.40 0.93
C LYS A 335 -19.75 -18.50 -0.28
N GLU A 336 -20.00 -17.37 -0.92
CA GLU A 336 -20.87 -17.26 -2.09
C GLU A 336 -20.07 -17.45 -3.37
N GLN A 337 -19.80 -18.71 -3.72
CA GLN A 337 -19.00 -19.05 -4.91
C GLN A 337 -19.71 -18.68 -6.21
N ARG A 338 -18.96 -18.17 -7.19
CA ARG A 338 -19.42 -17.80 -8.53
C ARG A 338 -18.50 -18.41 -9.60
N PRO A 339 -18.71 -19.71 -9.95
CA PRO A 339 -17.86 -20.39 -10.94
C PRO A 339 -17.86 -19.71 -12.32
N ASP A 340 -18.97 -19.07 -12.68
CA ASP A 340 -19.09 -18.25 -13.89
C ASP A 340 -18.14 -17.06 -13.90
N LYS A 341 -17.99 -16.36 -12.75
CA LYS A 341 -17.05 -15.27 -12.58
C LYS A 341 -15.60 -15.76 -12.58
N VAL A 342 -15.35 -16.86 -11.88
CA VAL A 342 -14.00 -17.46 -11.89
C VAL A 342 -13.58 -17.83 -13.31
N ALA A 343 -14.46 -18.45 -14.09
CA ALA A 343 -14.17 -18.83 -15.47
C ALA A 343 -13.91 -17.62 -16.39
N SER A 344 -14.46 -16.45 -16.07
CA SER A 344 -14.26 -15.20 -16.81
C SER A 344 -13.05 -14.37 -16.32
N ALA A 345 -12.43 -14.77 -15.21
CA ALA A 345 -11.33 -13.99 -14.63
C ALA A 345 -10.09 -14.00 -15.52
N LEU A 346 -9.56 -12.82 -15.78
CA LEU A 346 -8.33 -12.61 -16.53
C LEU A 346 -7.11 -12.85 -15.64
N THR A 347 -6.12 -13.54 -16.17
CA THR A 347 -4.83 -13.66 -15.52
C THR A 347 -4.06 -12.35 -15.70
N PRO A 348 -3.46 -11.78 -14.62
CA PRO A 348 -2.60 -10.62 -14.72
C PRO A 348 -1.37 -10.84 -15.61
N ASP A 349 -0.86 -9.77 -16.22
CA ASP A 349 0.26 -9.86 -17.15
C ASP A 349 1.61 -10.08 -16.47
N TYR A 350 1.78 -9.60 -15.20
CA TYR A 350 3.10 -9.62 -14.56
C TYR A 350 3.01 -9.56 -13.03
N ALA A 351 3.67 -10.49 -12.36
CA ALA A 351 3.78 -10.56 -10.90
C ALA A 351 4.93 -9.67 -10.37
N LEU A 352 4.67 -8.96 -9.28
CA LEU A 352 5.56 -7.97 -8.66
C LEU A 352 6.20 -8.45 -7.36
N GLY A 353 5.90 -9.67 -6.94
CA GLY A 353 6.37 -10.25 -5.68
C GLY A 353 5.28 -10.41 -4.63
N ASN A 354 5.51 -11.36 -3.74
CA ASN A 354 4.52 -11.74 -2.71
C ASN A 354 4.49 -10.70 -1.59
N HIS A 355 3.29 -10.18 -1.28
CA HIS A 355 3.04 -9.24 -0.18
C HIS A 355 3.91 -7.97 -0.21
N THR A 356 4.31 -7.50 -1.39
CA THR A 356 5.21 -6.34 -1.51
C THR A 356 4.54 -5.00 -1.25
N ALA A 357 3.22 -4.96 -1.21
CA ALA A 357 2.40 -3.75 -1.19
C ALA A 357 2.83 -2.79 -2.30
N SER A 358 2.75 -3.26 -3.55
CA SER A 358 3.07 -2.51 -4.76
C SER A 358 2.01 -1.43 -5.00
N LEU A 359 2.35 -0.15 -4.78
CA LEU A 359 1.42 0.98 -4.79
C LEU A 359 1.66 1.91 -5.98
N GLY A 360 2.83 2.51 -6.09
CA GLY A 360 3.15 3.44 -7.18
C GLY A 360 3.45 2.72 -8.48
N LEU A 361 3.05 3.30 -9.62
CA LEU A 361 3.41 2.86 -10.96
C LEU A 361 3.66 4.07 -11.84
N ALA A 362 4.81 4.14 -12.50
CA ALA A 362 5.11 5.15 -13.51
C ALA A 362 5.96 4.56 -14.63
N PHE A 363 5.54 4.75 -15.87
CA PHE A 363 6.37 4.43 -17.03
C PHE A 363 7.44 5.50 -17.25
N TYR A 364 8.64 5.07 -17.58
CA TYR A 364 9.72 5.99 -17.88
C TYR A 364 9.55 6.58 -19.28
N THR A 365 9.07 7.79 -19.35
CA THR A 365 8.88 8.55 -20.59
C THR A 365 10.03 9.49 -20.91
N GLY A 366 11.00 9.65 -19.98
CA GLY A 366 12.17 10.47 -20.15
C GLY A 366 13.24 9.84 -21.07
N LYS A 367 14.31 10.59 -21.33
CA LYS A 367 15.47 10.13 -22.08
C LYS A 367 16.80 10.38 -21.35
N SER A 368 16.75 10.94 -20.15
CA SER A 368 17.94 11.24 -19.35
C SER A 368 18.55 9.97 -18.69
N PHE A 369 17.73 8.95 -18.40
CA PHE A 369 18.24 7.66 -17.94
C PHE A 369 18.81 6.84 -19.12
N PRO A 370 19.69 5.87 -18.85
CA PRO A 370 20.18 4.94 -19.87
C PRO A 370 19.04 4.27 -20.65
N ARG A 371 19.28 3.95 -21.91
CA ARG A 371 18.27 3.39 -22.83
C ARG A 371 17.56 2.15 -22.29
N HIS A 372 18.23 1.39 -21.43
CA HIS A 372 17.65 0.24 -20.72
C HIS A 372 16.33 0.56 -19.98
N TYR A 373 16.20 1.80 -19.46
CA TYR A 373 15.02 2.21 -18.70
C TYR A 373 13.87 2.77 -19.55
N TRP A 374 14.12 3.03 -20.85
CA TRP A 374 13.11 3.70 -21.68
C TRP A 374 11.89 2.82 -21.92
N GLY A 375 10.71 3.37 -21.68
CA GLY A 375 9.44 2.68 -21.84
C GLY A 375 9.12 1.62 -20.78
N GLY A 376 10.07 1.33 -19.86
CA GLY A 376 9.85 0.43 -18.74
C GLY A 376 9.12 1.10 -17.57
N ALA A 377 8.74 0.32 -16.59
CA ALA A 377 7.92 0.74 -15.46
C ALA A 377 8.69 0.75 -14.14
N PHE A 378 8.59 1.86 -13.39
CA PHE A 378 9.00 1.92 -12.00
C PHE A 378 7.80 1.64 -11.10
N VAL A 379 8.01 0.80 -10.06
CA VAL A 379 6.96 0.42 -9.11
C VAL A 379 7.46 0.66 -7.69
N GLY A 380 6.73 1.48 -6.93
CA GLY A 380 6.98 1.70 -5.51
C GLY A 380 6.37 0.58 -4.69
N GLN A 381 7.20 -0.11 -3.91
CA GLN A 381 6.82 -1.23 -3.03
C GLN A 381 6.92 -0.81 -1.58
N HIS A 382 5.76 -0.61 -0.94
CA HIS A 382 5.64 -0.09 0.42
C HIS A 382 6.16 -1.06 1.49
N GLY A 383 6.13 -2.35 1.21
CA GLY A 383 6.65 -3.40 2.07
C GLY A 383 5.59 -4.21 2.80
N SER A 384 5.94 -5.47 3.04
CA SER A 384 5.06 -6.50 3.57
C SER A 384 4.66 -6.27 5.04
N TRP A 385 3.49 -6.82 5.39
CA TRP A 385 3.02 -6.97 6.77
C TRP A 385 2.61 -8.41 7.08
N ASN A 386 2.23 -9.19 6.06
CA ASN A 386 1.70 -10.57 6.17
C ASN A 386 2.69 -11.61 5.63
N ARG A 387 3.96 -11.49 5.98
CA ARG A 387 5.03 -12.42 5.58
C ARG A 387 6.10 -12.52 6.66
N LYS A 388 6.65 -13.70 6.91
CA LYS A 388 7.73 -13.90 7.89
C LYS A 388 8.99 -13.16 7.52
N GLN A 389 9.42 -13.28 6.27
CA GLN A 389 10.53 -12.49 5.73
C GLN A 389 9.98 -11.24 5.07
N HIS A 390 10.51 -10.08 5.44
CA HIS A 390 10.10 -8.83 4.80
C HIS A 390 10.34 -8.85 3.28
N SER A 391 9.38 -8.33 2.52
CA SER A 391 9.45 -8.15 1.07
C SER A 391 8.99 -6.75 0.70
N GLY A 392 9.37 -6.26 -0.49
CA GLY A 392 9.16 -4.87 -0.88
C GLY A 392 10.18 -3.93 -0.23
N TYR A 393 9.76 -2.81 0.33
CA TYR A 393 10.61 -1.73 0.89
C TYR A 393 11.66 -1.26 -0.12
N LYS A 394 11.23 -1.05 -1.37
CA LYS A 394 12.11 -0.67 -2.48
C LYS A 394 11.32 -0.09 -3.65
N VAL A 395 12.01 0.48 -4.60
CA VAL A 395 11.46 0.72 -5.93
C VAL A 395 12.07 -0.30 -6.86
N ILE A 396 11.23 -1.01 -7.60
CA ILE A 396 11.67 -1.92 -8.66
C ILE A 396 11.47 -1.27 -10.03
N PHE A 397 12.24 -1.76 -10.99
CA PHE A 397 12.09 -1.47 -12.40
C PHE A 397 11.70 -2.74 -13.15
N VAL A 398 10.66 -2.66 -13.97
CA VAL A 398 10.26 -3.74 -14.88
C VAL A 398 10.60 -3.31 -16.30
N PRO A 399 11.53 -3.99 -16.98
CA PRO A 399 11.86 -3.67 -18.36
C PRO A 399 10.71 -4.01 -19.31
N PHE A 400 10.55 -3.20 -20.35
CA PHE A 400 9.54 -3.37 -21.39
C PHE A 400 10.18 -3.38 -22.78
N ALA A 401 9.61 -4.18 -23.67
CA ALA A 401 9.87 -4.16 -25.11
C ALA A 401 8.56 -4.35 -25.86
N ASP A 402 8.34 -3.59 -26.92
CA ASP A 402 7.13 -3.64 -27.75
C ASP A 402 5.85 -3.50 -26.94
N GLY A 403 5.86 -2.64 -25.92
CA GLY A 403 4.73 -2.35 -25.04
C GLY A 403 4.36 -3.46 -24.06
N ARG A 404 5.24 -4.44 -23.81
CA ARG A 404 5.05 -5.57 -22.89
C ARG A 404 6.25 -5.75 -21.96
N PRO A 405 6.06 -6.30 -20.76
CA PRO A 405 7.18 -6.66 -19.89
C PRO A 405 8.15 -7.63 -20.59
N ALA A 406 9.46 -7.36 -20.47
CA ALA A 406 10.50 -8.04 -21.23
C ALA A 406 11.67 -8.53 -20.35
N GLY A 407 11.36 -9.13 -19.22
CA GLY A 407 12.38 -9.65 -18.31
C GLY A 407 11.89 -9.75 -16.87
N MET A 408 12.81 -10.09 -15.97
CA MET A 408 12.55 -10.09 -14.53
C MET A 408 12.66 -8.68 -13.96
N PRO A 409 11.99 -8.37 -12.83
CA PRO A 409 12.08 -7.06 -12.23
C PRO A 409 13.46 -6.83 -11.60
N GLU A 410 13.95 -5.62 -11.72
CA GLU A 410 15.24 -5.20 -11.16
C GLU A 410 15.01 -4.32 -9.93
N THR A 411 15.81 -4.49 -8.88
CA THR A 411 15.82 -3.54 -7.77
C THR A 411 16.48 -2.23 -8.24
N PHE A 412 15.69 -1.16 -8.32
CA PHE A 412 16.19 0.14 -8.75
C PHE A 412 16.60 1.03 -7.57
N LEU A 413 15.76 1.13 -6.53
CA LEU A 413 16.07 1.93 -5.35
C LEU A 413 15.86 1.10 -4.10
N SER A 414 16.91 0.88 -3.32
CA SER A 414 16.93 0.06 -2.10
C SER A 414 17.38 0.86 -0.88
N GLY A 415 17.52 0.18 0.27
CA GLY A 415 17.95 0.83 1.50
C GLY A 415 16.82 1.46 2.30
N PHE A 416 15.56 1.06 2.06
CA PHE A 416 14.42 1.44 2.88
C PHE A 416 14.15 0.47 4.03
N LEU A 417 14.85 -0.65 4.06
CA LEU A 417 14.86 -1.61 5.16
C LEU A 417 16.29 -1.76 5.66
N SER A 418 16.49 -1.65 6.97
CA SER A 418 17.80 -1.87 7.59
C SER A 418 18.12 -3.36 7.72
N ALA A 419 19.38 -3.69 7.98
CA ALA A 419 19.82 -5.09 8.12
C ALA A 419 19.18 -5.81 9.31
N ASP A 420 18.76 -5.08 10.34
CA ASP A 420 18.07 -5.57 11.52
C ASP A 420 16.53 -5.53 11.40
N GLY A 421 16.00 -5.27 10.19
CA GLY A 421 14.59 -5.38 9.87
C GLY A 421 13.73 -4.18 10.26
N HIS A 422 14.31 -2.99 10.43
CA HIS A 422 13.56 -1.76 10.65
C HIS A 422 13.30 -1.02 9.33
N ALA A 423 12.14 -0.41 9.19
CA ALA A 423 11.82 0.43 8.06
C ALA A 423 12.47 1.81 8.22
N LEU A 424 13.43 2.12 7.35
CA LEU A 424 14.06 3.45 7.21
C LEU A 424 13.27 4.35 6.26
N GLY A 425 12.22 3.82 5.65
CA GLY A 425 11.32 4.46 4.73
C GLY A 425 10.40 3.44 4.06
N ARG A 426 9.36 3.93 3.38
CA ARG A 426 8.41 3.10 2.63
C ARG A 426 8.01 3.81 1.33
N PRO A 427 8.52 3.38 0.17
CA PRO A 427 8.15 3.94 -1.12
C PRO A 427 6.67 3.76 -1.42
N VAL A 428 6.01 4.81 -1.87
CA VAL A 428 4.61 4.81 -2.28
C VAL A 428 4.47 5.29 -3.72
N GLY A 429 4.11 6.56 -3.92
CA GLY A 429 3.97 7.17 -5.23
C GLY A 429 5.32 7.33 -5.91
N VAL A 430 5.35 7.03 -7.20
CA VAL A 430 6.49 7.28 -8.09
C VAL A 430 6.04 8.10 -9.28
N ALA A 431 6.84 9.04 -9.75
CA ALA A 431 6.52 9.84 -10.93
C ALA A 431 7.79 10.27 -11.66
N VAL A 432 7.69 10.45 -12.97
CA VAL A 432 8.79 10.92 -13.83
C VAL A 432 8.45 12.32 -14.32
N ASP A 433 9.37 13.28 -14.15
CA ASP A 433 9.19 14.62 -14.67
C ASP A 433 9.59 14.74 -16.15
N LYS A 434 9.36 15.91 -16.74
CA LYS A 434 9.74 16.19 -18.13
C LYS A 434 11.25 16.14 -18.39
N ALA A 435 12.07 16.41 -17.39
CA ALA A 435 13.52 16.32 -17.47
C ALA A 435 14.01 14.87 -17.39
N GLY A 436 13.13 13.93 -17.03
CA GLY A 436 13.42 12.52 -16.86
C GLY A 436 13.96 12.15 -15.47
N ALA A 437 13.80 13.02 -14.47
CA ALA A 437 14.07 12.66 -13.08
C ALA A 437 12.92 11.81 -12.52
N LEU A 438 13.26 10.81 -11.70
CA LEU A 438 12.27 10.02 -10.96
C LEU A 438 12.10 10.61 -9.56
N TYR A 439 10.86 10.84 -9.16
CA TYR A 439 10.49 11.22 -7.80
C TYR A 439 9.82 10.05 -7.09
N VAL A 440 10.12 9.88 -5.81
CA VAL A 440 9.58 8.81 -4.97
C VAL A 440 9.09 9.39 -3.65
N ALA A 441 7.80 9.25 -3.37
CA ALA A 441 7.22 9.56 -2.06
C ALA A 441 7.59 8.47 -1.05
N ASP A 442 8.07 8.86 0.11
CA ASP A 442 8.42 7.99 1.23
C ASP A 442 7.62 8.45 2.45
N ASP A 443 6.51 7.76 2.72
CA ASP A 443 5.51 8.23 3.67
C ASP A 443 5.99 8.21 5.12
N VAL A 444 6.69 7.17 5.54
CA VAL A 444 7.21 7.08 6.92
C VAL A 444 8.57 7.76 7.09
N GLY A 445 9.33 7.93 6.00
CA GLY A 445 10.54 8.74 5.96
C GLY A 445 10.25 10.23 5.95
N ASN A 446 9.01 10.65 5.64
CA ASN A 446 8.60 12.04 5.49
C ASN A 446 9.45 12.82 4.47
N VAL A 447 9.78 12.15 3.37
CA VAL A 447 10.71 12.65 2.35
C VAL A 447 10.12 12.38 0.96
N VAL A 448 10.38 13.28 0.03
CA VAL A 448 10.33 12.99 -1.40
C VAL A 448 11.77 12.86 -1.91
N TRP A 449 12.11 11.70 -2.41
CA TRP A 449 13.40 11.41 -3.03
C TRP A 449 13.39 11.79 -4.50
N LYS A 450 14.50 12.37 -4.99
CA LYS A 450 14.74 12.64 -6.41
C LYS A 450 15.90 11.79 -6.89
N VAL A 451 15.72 11.13 -8.02
CA VAL A 451 16.75 10.31 -8.65
C VAL A 451 17.04 10.84 -10.05
N VAL A 452 18.28 11.15 -10.32
CA VAL A 452 18.77 11.61 -11.63
C VAL A 452 19.91 10.74 -12.10
N TYR A 453 20.09 10.59 -13.40
CA TYR A 453 21.28 9.96 -13.96
C TYR A 453 22.34 11.03 -14.21
N SER A 454 23.48 10.89 -13.55
CA SER A 454 24.59 11.84 -13.66
C SER A 454 25.70 11.37 -14.60
N GLY A 455 25.63 10.11 -15.06
CA GLY A 455 26.76 9.47 -15.73
C GLY A 455 27.88 9.14 -14.74
N ASN A 456 28.95 8.56 -15.23
CA ASN A 456 30.17 8.34 -14.42
C ASN A 456 31.04 9.57 -14.46
#